data_52d29e512a27c62725dcc938402d590c
#
_entry.id   52d29e512a27c62725dcc938402d590c
#
_cell.length_a   1.000
_cell.length_b   1.000
_cell.length_c   1.000
_cell.angle_alpha   90.00
_cell.angle_beta   90.00
_cell.angle_gamma   90.00
#
_symmetry.space_group_name_H-M   'P 1'
#
loop_
_entity.id
_entity.type
_entity.pdbx_description
1 polymer ?
#
loop_
_entity_poly.entity_id
_entity_poly.type
_entity_poly.pdbx_seq_one_letter_code
_entity_poly.pdbx_strand_id
1 'polypeptide(L)'
;MRTNVINKFIVRFTFFLLAVLVPNYAVAASSELLKAKKDAEAKGYVFFATHDEIVGGAKREGKLRVSSGLEPPNFTPLIAAFKQKFPFITDVHVEEITTDTFQKFLLEIRSGQAKEWDIIHIPLEFGKDYMPYLMKHDILGMAQQGVIKIDPRMVHSRERNIVGVTSAISAAAYNRKLIPEDRVPARWDDFLRPEFKGKKFVLDLVPRQLAGLVPAWGLEPTLDFARKLAAQQPIWGKGGARVTNSVATGEYSLYLGPNFSTVKRAMTKDPTGALSYRIVEPVVTNIGHHSTGTLKTANHPHAALLWLEFLASPEGQEIIDKYEPLKASLYTPGSVVAQEVRGKELSLVDWDHFTRLQEYMEKIVAASGFPKADN
;
A
#
# COMPACT_ATOMS: atom_id res chain seq x y z
N MET A 1 55.84 -73.05 -29.82
CA MET A 1 55.93 -72.84 -28.35
C MET A 1 55.03 -71.73 -27.92
N ARG A 2 54.09 -72.04 -26.98
CA ARG A 2 53.20 -71.20 -26.18
C ARG A 2 52.18 -70.30 -26.92
N THR A 3 51.00 -70.84 -27.04
CA THR A 3 49.67 -70.33 -27.10
C THR A 3 49.35 -69.37 -25.96
N ASN A 4 48.70 -68.25 -26.25
CA ASN A 4 47.94 -67.50 -25.24
C ASN A 4 46.55 -67.16 -25.80
N VAL A 5 45.56 -67.79 -25.16
CA VAL A 5 44.12 -67.61 -25.38
C VAL A 5 43.67 -66.35 -24.61
N ILE A 6 43.11 -65.35 -25.29
CA ILE A 6 42.44 -64.22 -24.61
C ILE A 6 40.96 -64.47 -24.58
N ASN A 7 40.46 -64.69 -23.37
CA ASN A 7 39.02 -64.79 -23.03
C ASN A 7 38.36 -63.43 -23.17
N LYS A 8 37.36 -63.31 -24.05
CA LYS A 8 36.45 -62.18 -24.11
C LYS A 8 35.31 -62.36 -23.12
N PHE A 9 35.32 -61.60 -22.01
CA PHE A 9 34.16 -61.46 -21.15
C PHE A 9 33.22 -60.40 -21.75
N ILE A 10 32.00 -60.86 -22.13
CA ILE A 10 30.90 -59.99 -22.53
C ILE A 10 30.13 -59.67 -21.26
N VAL A 11 30.28 -58.44 -20.74
CA VAL A 11 29.41 -57.91 -19.65
C VAL A 11 28.14 -57.34 -20.27
N ARG A 12 27.03 -58.01 -20.12
CA ARG A 12 25.70 -57.50 -20.43
C ARG A 12 25.26 -56.53 -19.33
N PHE A 13 25.28 -55.20 -19.60
CA PHE A 13 24.63 -54.21 -18.76
C PHE A 13 23.13 -54.19 -19.06
N THR A 14 22.36 -54.74 -18.12
CA THR A 14 20.89 -54.64 -18.12
C THR A 14 20.52 -53.31 -17.47
N PHE A 15 20.13 -52.31 -18.27
CA PHE A 15 19.54 -51.05 -17.76
C PHE A 15 18.15 -51.35 -17.21
N PHE A 16 18.03 -51.35 -15.87
CA PHE A 16 16.73 -51.27 -15.19
C PHE A 16 16.28 -49.84 -15.18
N LEU A 17 15.29 -49.52 -16.04
CA LEU A 17 14.59 -48.24 -16.01
C LEU A 17 13.67 -48.22 -14.80
N LEU A 18 14.14 -47.65 -13.68
CA LEU A 18 13.29 -47.40 -12.51
C LEU A 18 12.39 -46.21 -12.86
N ALA A 19 11.16 -46.49 -13.30
CA ALA A 19 10.12 -45.46 -13.41
C ALA A 19 9.76 -44.99 -11.99
N VAL A 20 10.32 -43.86 -11.58
CA VAL A 20 9.89 -43.15 -10.36
C VAL A 20 8.51 -42.61 -10.63
N LEU A 21 7.50 -43.34 -10.22
CA LEU A 21 6.12 -42.81 -10.08
C LEU A 21 6.18 -41.72 -9.00
N VAL A 22 6.29 -40.48 -9.40
CA VAL A 22 6.03 -39.33 -8.52
C VAL A 22 4.51 -39.33 -8.28
N PRO A 23 4.04 -39.63 -7.08
CA PRO A 23 2.62 -39.52 -6.81
C PRO A 23 2.25 -38.05 -6.89
N ASN A 24 1.38 -37.70 -7.84
CA ASN A 24 0.66 -36.44 -7.82
C ASN A 24 -0.22 -36.43 -6.58
N TYR A 25 0.31 -35.92 -5.48
CA TYR A 25 -0.52 -35.56 -4.34
C TYR A 25 -1.32 -34.33 -4.75
N ALA A 26 -2.49 -34.56 -5.35
CA ALA A 26 -3.57 -33.62 -5.29
C ALA A 26 -3.87 -33.45 -3.79
N VAL A 27 -3.38 -32.36 -3.19
CA VAL A 27 -3.69 -32.00 -1.80
C VAL A 27 -5.20 -31.80 -1.79
N ALA A 28 -5.92 -32.79 -1.23
CA ALA A 28 -7.35 -32.67 -1.02
C ALA A 28 -7.57 -31.42 -0.16
N ALA A 29 -8.42 -30.50 -0.64
CA ALA A 29 -8.72 -29.28 0.08
C ALA A 29 -9.18 -29.64 1.50
N SER A 30 -8.61 -29.00 2.51
CA SER A 30 -8.96 -29.25 3.91
C SER A 30 -10.46 -28.99 4.12
N SER A 31 -11.06 -29.69 5.10
CA SER A 31 -12.49 -29.46 5.44
C SER A 31 -12.74 -28.00 5.83
N GLU A 32 -11.75 -27.32 6.39
CA GLU A 32 -11.77 -25.91 6.77
C GLU A 32 -11.81 -25.00 5.54
N LEU A 33 -10.98 -25.25 4.53
CA LEU A 33 -10.99 -24.53 3.25
C LEU A 33 -12.33 -24.67 2.53
N LEU A 34 -12.89 -25.89 2.47
CA LEU A 34 -14.19 -26.13 1.82
C LEU A 34 -15.32 -25.42 2.56
N LYS A 35 -15.26 -25.39 3.89
CA LYS A 35 -16.21 -24.61 4.69
C LYS A 35 -16.07 -23.13 4.42
N ALA A 36 -14.84 -22.57 4.43
CA ALA A 36 -14.58 -21.16 4.14
C ALA A 36 -15.11 -20.75 2.76
N LYS A 37 -14.88 -21.60 1.73
CA LYS A 37 -15.43 -21.42 0.39
C LYS A 37 -16.95 -21.35 0.40
N LYS A 38 -17.62 -22.33 1.03
CA LYS A 38 -19.09 -22.39 1.12
C LYS A 38 -19.65 -21.16 1.83
N ASP A 39 -19.02 -20.72 2.93
CA ASP A 39 -19.44 -19.55 3.70
C ASP A 39 -19.27 -18.25 2.92
N ALA A 40 -18.21 -18.14 2.10
CA ALA A 40 -17.97 -17.00 1.20
C ALA A 40 -19.01 -16.95 0.07
N GLU A 41 -19.24 -18.10 -0.60
CA GLU A 41 -20.21 -18.21 -1.70
C GLU A 41 -21.66 -17.93 -1.23
N ALA A 42 -22.03 -18.37 -0.03
CA ALA A 42 -23.32 -18.06 0.58
C ALA A 42 -23.55 -16.55 0.81
N LYS A 43 -22.46 -15.78 0.92
CA LYS A 43 -22.49 -14.31 1.02
C LYS A 43 -22.32 -13.60 -0.33
N GLY A 44 -22.31 -14.36 -1.42
CA GLY A 44 -22.19 -13.85 -2.79
C GLY A 44 -20.76 -13.48 -3.19
N TYR A 45 -19.74 -14.02 -2.50
CA TYR A 45 -18.36 -13.87 -2.92
C TYR A 45 -17.91 -14.98 -3.88
N VAL A 46 -16.94 -14.65 -4.73
CA VAL A 46 -16.20 -15.62 -5.53
C VAL A 46 -14.99 -16.10 -4.72
N PHE A 47 -14.83 -17.41 -4.58
CA PHE A 47 -13.76 -18.02 -3.81
C PHE A 47 -13.17 -19.20 -4.59
N PHE A 48 -11.88 -19.14 -4.92
CA PHE A 48 -11.16 -20.25 -5.53
C PHE A 48 -10.59 -21.15 -4.42
N ALA A 49 -10.67 -22.48 -4.63
CA ALA A 49 -10.18 -23.43 -3.63
C ALA A 49 -8.68 -23.72 -3.78
N THR A 50 -8.10 -23.43 -4.96
CA THR A 50 -6.67 -23.64 -5.21
C THR A 50 -6.09 -22.47 -6.00
N HIS A 51 -4.79 -22.22 -5.82
CA HIS A 51 -4.05 -21.25 -6.62
C HIS A 51 -4.02 -21.65 -8.12
N ASP A 52 -4.04 -22.96 -8.41
CA ASP A 52 -4.03 -23.49 -9.76
C ASP A 52 -5.31 -23.12 -10.54
N GLU A 53 -6.46 -23.00 -9.87
CA GLU A 53 -7.69 -22.49 -10.50
C GLU A 53 -7.49 -21.06 -11.02
N ILE A 54 -6.85 -20.20 -10.21
CA ILE A 54 -6.53 -18.81 -10.56
C ILE A 54 -5.53 -18.79 -11.73
N VAL A 55 -4.42 -19.54 -11.62
CA VAL A 55 -3.41 -19.64 -12.68
C VAL A 55 -4.01 -20.18 -13.97
N GLY A 56 -4.84 -21.22 -13.90
CA GLY A 56 -5.52 -21.81 -15.05
C GLY A 56 -6.45 -20.82 -15.77
N GLY A 57 -7.19 -20.02 -15.00
CA GLY A 57 -8.01 -18.91 -15.52
C GLY A 57 -7.15 -17.85 -16.21
N ALA A 58 -6.12 -17.36 -15.53
CA ALA A 58 -5.23 -16.33 -16.05
C ALA A 58 -4.46 -16.75 -17.32
N LYS A 59 -4.12 -18.05 -17.45
CA LYS A 59 -3.55 -18.60 -18.70
C LYS A 59 -4.47 -18.45 -19.89
N ARG A 60 -5.78 -18.63 -19.70
CA ARG A 60 -6.77 -18.46 -20.79
C ARG A 60 -7.00 -16.97 -21.10
N GLU A 61 -6.88 -16.11 -20.12
CA GLU A 61 -7.05 -14.65 -20.27
C GLU A 61 -5.87 -14.02 -21.02
N GLY A 62 -4.64 -14.30 -20.63
CA GLY A 62 -3.41 -13.87 -21.30
C GLY A 62 -3.13 -12.35 -21.31
N LYS A 63 -4.00 -11.56 -20.72
CA LYS A 63 -3.99 -10.08 -20.75
C LYS A 63 -4.30 -9.49 -19.37
N LEU A 64 -3.94 -8.19 -19.20
CA LEU A 64 -4.27 -7.44 -17.99
C LEU A 64 -4.30 -5.94 -18.28
N ARG A 65 -5.28 -5.23 -17.73
CA ARG A 65 -5.45 -3.78 -17.81
C ARG A 65 -5.60 -3.19 -16.40
N VAL A 66 -4.68 -2.32 -16.01
CA VAL A 66 -4.58 -1.77 -14.65
C VAL A 66 -4.60 -0.25 -14.68
N SER A 67 -5.59 0.34 -14.02
CA SER A 67 -5.57 1.74 -13.61
C SER A 67 -4.94 1.82 -12.22
N SER A 68 -3.78 2.45 -12.11
CA SER A 68 -2.90 2.41 -10.93
C SER A 68 -2.77 3.77 -10.25
N GLY A 69 -2.73 3.76 -8.92
CA GLY A 69 -2.35 4.95 -8.14
C GLY A 69 -0.84 5.07 -7.89
N LEU A 70 -0.05 4.08 -8.33
CA LEU A 70 1.41 4.15 -8.28
C LEU A 70 1.93 5.10 -9.36
N GLU A 71 3.11 5.68 -9.14
CA GLU A 71 3.74 6.59 -10.10
C GLU A 71 4.35 5.84 -11.31
N PRO A 72 4.34 6.44 -12.51
CA PRO A 72 4.81 5.80 -13.74
C PRO A 72 6.18 5.12 -13.69
N PRO A 73 7.19 5.63 -12.95
CA PRO A 73 8.48 4.95 -12.83
C PRO A 73 8.41 3.50 -12.32
N ASN A 74 7.33 3.14 -11.60
CA ASN A 74 7.10 1.76 -11.14
C ASN A 74 6.63 0.82 -12.25
N PHE A 75 5.97 1.31 -13.29
CA PHE A 75 5.21 0.46 -14.22
C PHE A 75 6.11 -0.48 -15.01
N THR A 76 7.16 0.04 -15.64
CA THR A 76 8.08 -0.79 -16.45
C THR A 76 8.71 -1.92 -15.63
N PRO A 77 9.31 -1.67 -14.44
CA PRO A 77 9.90 -2.76 -13.67
C PRO A 77 8.86 -3.73 -13.10
N LEU A 78 7.68 -3.25 -12.66
CA LEU A 78 6.60 -4.12 -12.18
C LEU A 78 6.07 -5.02 -13.30
N ILE A 79 5.80 -4.47 -14.48
CA ILE A 79 5.34 -5.25 -15.64
C ILE A 79 6.38 -6.30 -16.04
N ALA A 80 7.66 -5.93 -16.09
CA ALA A 80 8.72 -6.85 -16.45
C ALA A 80 8.82 -8.03 -15.48
N ALA A 81 8.87 -7.77 -14.17
CA ALA A 81 8.93 -8.81 -13.15
C ALA A 81 7.65 -9.67 -13.11
N PHE A 82 6.48 -9.05 -13.25
CA PHE A 82 5.22 -9.78 -13.34
C PHE A 82 5.18 -10.74 -14.54
N LYS A 83 5.58 -10.29 -15.72
CA LYS A 83 5.65 -11.14 -16.93
C LYS A 83 6.72 -12.23 -16.82
N GLN A 84 7.82 -11.98 -16.11
CA GLN A 84 8.82 -13.01 -15.82
C GLN A 84 8.21 -14.12 -14.95
N LYS A 85 7.41 -13.76 -13.95
CA LYS A 85 6.75 -14.70 -13.04
C LYS A 85 5.58 -15.42 -13.70
N PHE A 86 4.82 -14.73 -14.54
CA PHE A 86 3.63 -15.25 -15.23
C PHE A 86 3.76 -15.04 -16.75
N PRO A 87 4.66 -15.78 -17.45
CA PRO A 87 4.99 -15.54 -18.86
C PRO A 87 3.82 -15.79 -19.83
N PHE A 88 2.77 -16.44 -19.39
CA PHE A 88 1.54 -16.64 -20.15
C PHE A 88 0.65 -15.39 -20.19
N ILE A 89 0.87 -14.37 -19.36
CA ILE A 89 0.22 -13.06 -19.47
C ILE A 89 1.12 -12.15 -20.30
N THR A 90 0.87 -12.11 -21.59
CA THR A 90 1.78 -11.47 -22.56
C THR A 90 1.49 -9.99 -22.77
N ASP A 91 0.24 -9.56 -22.58
CA ASP A 91 -0.22 -8.19 -22.81
C ASP A 91 -0.66 -7.57 -21.49
N VAL A 92 0.21 -6.75 -20.90
CA VAL A 92 -0.02 -6.03 -19.64
C VAL A 92 0.09 -4.53 -19.89
N HIS A 93 -0.99 -3.81 -19.61
CA HIS A 93 -1.04 -2.36 -19.68
C HIS A 93 -1.35 -1.76 -18.31
N VAL A 94 -0.55 -0.79 -17.89
CA VAL A 94 -0.72 -0.07 -16.63
C VAL A 94 -0.72 1.41 -16.92
N GLU A 95 -1.74 2.13 -16.45
CA GLU A 95 -1.88 3.57 -16.59
C GLU A 95 -2.08 4.23 -15.23
N GLU A 96 -1.47 5.41 -15.04
CA GLU A 96 -1.66 6.21 -13.83
C GLU A 96 -3.03 6.86 -13.83
N ILE A 97 -3.72 6.78 -12.69
CA ILE A 97 -4.87 7.60 -12.39
C ILE A 97 -4.48 8.63 -11.33
N THR A 98 -4.68 9.91 -11.64
CA THR A 98 -4.36 11.02 -10.76
C THR A 98 -5.59 11.51 -10.00
N THR A 99 -5.36 12.29 -8.92
CA THR A 99 -6.43 12.87 -8.10
C THR A 99 -7.45 13.66 -8.95
N ASP A 100 -6.98 14.36 -9.96
CA ASP A 100 -7.82 15.21 -10.81
C ASP A 100 -8.75 14.39 -11.75
N THR A 101 -8.41 13.13 -12.00
CA THR A 101 -9.15 12.26 -12.91
C THR A 101 -10.10 11.28 -12.20
N PHE A 102 -10.02 11.15 -10.86
CA PHE A 102 -10.83 10.18 -10.11
C PHE A 102 -12.33 10.31 -10.30
N GLN A 103 -12.86 11.54 -10.25
CA GLN A 103 -14.30 11.76 -10.41
C GLN A 103 -14.77 11.42 -11.83
N LYS A 104 -13.98 11.81 -12.84
CA LYS A 104 -14.26 11.47 -14.25
C LYS A 104 -14.27 9.95 -14.42
N PHE A 105 -13.26 9.26 -13.89
CA PHE A 105 -13.16 7.81 -13.99
C PHE A 105 -14.32 7.08 -13.28
N LEU A 106 -14.77 7.59 -12.12
CA LEU A 106 -15.96 7.07 -11.46
C LEU A 106 -17.23 7.23 -12.30
N LEU A 107 -17.38 8.34 -13.03
CA LEU A 107 -18.49 8.53 -13.95
C LEU A 107 -18.43 7.56 -15.13
N GLU A 108 -17.25 7.30 -15.67
CA GLU A 108 -17.04 6.30 -16.73
C GLU A 108 -17.39 4.87 -16.24
N ILE A 109 -17.04 4.53 -15.01
CA ILE A 109 -17.44 3.25 -14.38
C ILE A 109 -18.98 3.22 -14.23
N ARG A 110 -19.59 4.27 -13.71
CA ARG A 110 -21.06 4.36 -13.51
C ARG A 110 -21.84 4.27 -14.80
N SER A 111 -21.34 4.86 -15.87
CA SER A 111 -21.97 4.82 -17.22
C SER A 111 -21.68 3.52 -17.98
N GLY A 112 -20.85 2.62 -17.42
CA GLY A 112 -20.42 1.39 -18.09
C GLY A 112 -19.45 1.61 -19.24
N GLN A 113 -18.79 2.76 -19.30
CA GLN A 113 -17.79 3.10 -20.32
C GLN A 113 -16.38 2.61 -19.95
N ALA A 114 -16.09 2.38 -18.67
CA ALA A 114 -14.80 1.86 -18.18
C ALA A 114 -14.67 0.34 -18.35
N LYS A 115 -15.03 -0.20 -19.53
CA LYS A 115 -15.03 -1.65 -19.81
C LYS A 115 -13.64 -2.24 -20.08
N GLU A 116 -12.65 -1.40 -20.26
CA GLU A 116 -11.30 -1.82 -20.65
C GLU A 116 -10.42 -2.17 -19.45
N TRP A 117 -10.85 -1.85 -18.24
CA TRP A 117 -10.05 -2.02 -17.04
C TRP A 117 -10.44 -3.27 -16.24
N ASP A 118 -9.42 -4.00 -15.81
CA ASP A 118 -9.59 -5.15 -14.91
C ASP A 118 -9.42 -4.74 -13.46
N ILE A 119 -8.38 -3.94 -13.19
CA ILE A 119 -8.03 -3.43 -11.87
C ILE A 119 -8.12 -1.92 -11.85
N ILE A 120 -8.61 -1.40 -10.73
CA ILE A 120 -8.65 0.04 -10.48
C ILE A 120 -8.00 0.40 -9.16
N HIS A 121 -7.34 1.56 -9.16
CA HIS A 121 -7.00 2.25 -7.93
C HIS A 121 -8.27 2.83 -7.30
N ILE A 122 -8.39 2.67 -5.99
CA ILE A 122 -9.53 3.14 -5.21
C ILE A 122 -9.01 4.25 -4.29
N PRO A 123 -9.28 5.52 -4.63
CA PRO A 123 -8.99 6.62 -3.73
C PRO A 123 -9.84 6.44 -2.47
N LEU A 124 -9.22 6.49 -1.33
CA LEU A 124 -9.88 6.13 -0.08
C LEU A 124 -10.99 7.12 0.30
N GLU A 125 -10.85 8.38 -0.10
CA GLU A 125 -11.88 9.42 0.04
C GLU A 125 -13.18 9.06 -0.70
N PHE A 126 -13.05 8.32 -1.82
CA PHE A 126 -14.16 7.88 -2.66
C PHE A 126 -14.45 6.38 -2.54
N GLY A 127 -13.85 5.69 -1.56
CA GLY A 127 -13.94 4.23 -1.43
C GLY A 127 -15.37 3.72 -1.48
N LYS A 128 -16.29 4.34 -0.76
CA LYS A 128 -17.72 3.97 -0.74
C LYS A 128 -18.38 4.05 -2.13
N ASP A 129 -17.96 5.00 -2.96
CA ASP A 129 -18.49 5.20 -4.30
C ASP A 129 -18.02 4.13 -5.28
N TYR A 130 -16.82 3.58 -5.09
CA TYR A 130 -16.24 2.54 -5.93
C TYR A 130 -16.68 1.11 -5.55
N MET A 131 -16.96 0.86 -4.27
CA MET A 131 -17.33 -0.48 -3.75
C MET A 131 -18.44 -1.18 -4.53
N PRO A 132 -19.54 -0.52 -4.96
CA PRO A 132 -20.60 -1.17 -5.72
C PRO A 132 -20.15 -1.75 -7.07
N TYR A 133 -19.03 -1.29 -7.61
CA TYR A 133 -18.51 -1.66 -8.92
C TYR A 133 -17.38 -2.68 -8.87
N LEU A 134 -16.96 -3.09 -7.67
CA LEU A 134 -15.90 -4.07 -7.48
C LEU A 134 -16.45 -5.51 -7.57
N MET A 135 -15.68 -6.39 -8.19
CA MET A 135 -15.92 -7.82 -8.15
C MET A 135 -15.76 -8.34 -6.72
N LYS A 136 -16.70 -9.15 -6.29
CA LYS A 136 -16.71 -9.70 -4.92
C LYS A 136 -15.81 -10.94 -4.80
N HIS A 137 -14.53 -10.84 -5.10
CA HIS A 137 -13.58 -11.88 -4.74
C HIS A 137 -13.37 -11.88 -3.20
N ASP A 138 -13.43 -13.04 -2.57
CA ASP A 138 -13.03 -13.17 -1.15
C ASP A 138 -11.52 -13.28 -1.03
N ILE A 139 -10.82 -12.19 -1.38
CA ILE A 139 -9.35 -12.15 -1.29
C ILE A 139 -8.89 -12.38 0.15
N LEU A 140 -9.60 -11.82 1.13
CA LEU A 140 -9.26 -12.02 2.55
C LEU A 140 -9.38 -13.50 2.95
N GLY A 141 -10.48 -14.16 2.60
CA GLY A 141 -10.66 -15.58 2.89
C GLY A 141 -9.66 -16.47 2.17
N MET A 142 -9.41 -16.21 0.89
CA MET A 142 -8.37 -16.94 0.13
C MET A 142 -6.97 -16.74 0.71
N ALA A 143 -6.63 -15.52 1.16
CA ALA A 143 -5.37 -15.23 1.82
C ALA A 143 -5.23 -15.96 3.18
N GLN A 144 -6.28 -15.94 4.00
CA GLN A 144 -6.33 -16.65 5.29
C GLN A 144 -6.19 -18.17 5.14
N GLN A 145 -6.70 -18.74 4.05
CA GLN A 145 -6.59 -20.16 3.72
C GLN A 145 -5.33 -20.52 2.92
N GLY A 146 -4.45 -19.55 2.64
CA GLY A 146 -3.20 -19.76 1.90
C GLY A 146 -3.39 -20.06 0.40
N VAL A 147 -4.57 -19.83 -0.16
CA VAL A 147 -4.87 -19.99 -1.59
C VAL A 147 -4.18 -18.91 -2.42
N ILE A 148 -4.14 -17.68 -1.91
CA ILE A 148 -3.43 -16.54 -2.51
C ILE A 148 -2.41 -16.01 -1.50
N LYS A 149 -1.22 -15.63 -1.98
CA LYS A 149 -0.10 -15.21 -1.11
C LYS A 149 -0.13 -13.70 -0.88
N ILE A 150 -1.14 -13.24 -0.20
CA ILE A 150 -1.28 -11.86 0.27
C ILE A 150 -1.33 -11.90 1.80
N ASP A 151 -0.62 -11.00 2.48
CA ASP A 151 -0.78 -10.85 3.93
C ASP A 151 -2.23 -10.39 4.21
N PRO A 152 -3.02 -11.15 5.01
CA PRO A 152 -4.41 -10.79 5.28
C PRO A 152 -4.60 -9.37 5.82
N ARG A 153 -3.59 -8.79 6.49
CA ARG A 153 -3.63 -7.43 7.01
C ARG A 153 -3.60 -6.36 5.91
N MET A 154 -3.14 -6.72 4.71
CA MET A 154 -3.19 -5.85 3.53
C MET A 154 -4.58 -5.81 2.88
N VAL A 155 -5.49 -6.69 3.30
CA VAL A 155 -6.84 -6.80 2.70
C VAL A 155 -7.87 -6.12 3.58
N HIS A 156 -8.79 -5.37 2.97
CA HIS A 156 -9.89 -4.71 3.67
C HIS A 156 -10.73 -5.73 4.45
N SER A 157 -10.83 -5.56 5.77
CA SER A 157 -11.42 -6.53 6.69
C SER A 157 -12.91 -6.80 6.45
N ARG A 158 -13.68 -5.79 6.03
CA ARG A 158 -15.13 -5.89 5.77
C ARG A 158 -15.44 -6.22 4.32
N GLU A 159 -14.86 -5.47 3.38
CA GLU A 159 -15.14 -5.63 1.94
C GLU A 159 -14.46 -6.85 1.33
N ARG A 160 -13.38 -7.32 1.95
CA ARG A 160 -12.66 -8.58 1.65
C ARG A 160 -12.04 -8.69 0.24
N ASN A 161 -12.26 -7.69 -0.62
CA ASN A 161 -11.87 -7.66 -2.05
C ASN A 161 -11.02 -6.44 -2.45
N ILE A 162 -10.60 -5.63 -1.48
CA ILE A 162 -9.73 -4.47 -1.67
C ILE A 162 -8.39 -4.75 -1.02
N VAL A 163 -7.29 -4.53 -1.75
CA VAL A 163 -5.93 -4.73 -1.26
C VAL A 163 -5.22 -3.38 -1.14
N GLY A 164 -4.70 -3.07 0.05
CA GLY A 164 -3.84 -1.92 0.29
C GLY A 164 -2.39 -2.28 0.00
N VAL A 165 -1.89 -1.88 -1.15
CA VAL A 165 -0.55 -2.28 -1.62
C VAL A 165 0.58 -1.40 -1.07
N THR A 166 0.25 -0.24 -0.49
CA THR A 166 1.25 0.65 0.10
C THR A 166 0.81 1.17 1.46
N SER A 167 1.77 1.64 2.24
CA SER A 167 1.54 2.37 3.49
C SER A 167 2.19 3.75 3.44
N ALA A 168 1.60 4.71 4.14
CA ALA A 168 2.18 6.04 4.31
C ALA A 168 2.29 6.36 5.80
N ILE A 169 3.41 6.98 6.21
CA ILE A 169 3.63 7.44 7.56
C ILE A 169 3.87 8.94 7.59
N SER A 170 3.52 9.57 8.72
CA SER A 170 3.81 10.98 8.95
C SER A 170 5.21 11.18 9.52
N ALA A 171 5.76 12.37 9.29
CA ALA A 171 7.01 12.83 9.88
C ALA A 171 6.91 14.31 10.26
N ALA A 172 7.88 14.82 11.00
CA ALA A 172 8.20 16.24 11.04
C ALA A 172 9.38 16.49 10.11
N ALA A 173 9.25 17.45 9.19
CA ALA A 173 10.36 17.91 8.36
C ALA A 173 11.01 19.13 9.00
N TYR A 174 12.34 19.19 9.04
CA TYR A 174 13.03 20.32 9.63
C TYR A 174 14.32 20.69 8.88
N ASN A 175 14.72 21.95 9.01
CA ASN A 175 15.97 22.44 8.47
C ASN A 175 17.05 22.40 9.55
N ARG A 176 18.04 21.49 9.40
CA ARG A 176 19.09 21.27 10.41
C ARG A 176 20.04 22.44 10.62
N LYS A 177 20.01 23.45 9.72
CA LYS A 177 20.76 24.70 9.89
C LYS A 177 20.01 25.71 10.78
N LEU A 178 18.68 25.56 10.93
CA LEU A 178 17.81 26.47 11.68
C LEU A 178 17.37 25.91 13.03
N ILE A 179 17.25 24.58 13.15
CA ILE A 179 16.89 23.90 14.40
C ILE A 179 17.77 22.67 14.59
N PRO A 180 18.48 22.57 15.75
CA PRO A 180 19.28 21.40 16.11
C PRO A 180 18.39 20.16 16.26
N GLU A 181 18.94 19.01 15.92
CA GLU A 181 18.18 17.75 15.91
C GLU A 181 17.63 17.38 17.30
N ASP A 182 18.36 17.61 18.35
CA ASP A 182 17.97 17.36 19.75
C ASP A 182 16.78 18.22 20.20
N ARG A 183 16.51 19.34 19.53
CA ARG A 183 15.36 20.23 19.79
C ARG A 183 14.14 19.92 18.93
N VAL A 184 14.26 19.06 17.92
CA VAL A 184 13.10 18.68 17.08
C VAL A 184 12.16 17.79 17.90
N PRO A 185 10.85 18.11 17.96
CA PRO A 185 9.86 17.29 18.68
C PRO A 185 9.87 15.81 18.26
N ALA A 186 9.89 14.91 19.23
CA ALA A 186 9.83 13.47 19.03
C ALA A 186 8.40 12.92 19.24
N ARG A 187 7.58 13.66 19.96
CA ARG A 187 6.16 13.34 20.22
C ARG A 187 5.28 14.51 19.79
N TRP A 188 4.04 14.23 19.49
CA TRP A 188 3.07 15.28 19.12
C TRP A 188 2.91 16.32 20.24
N ASP A 189 2.86 15.89 21.51
CA ASP A 189 2.72 16.79 22.65
C ASP A 189 3.91 17.75 22.82
N ASP A 190 5.07 17.40 22.32
CA ASP A 190 6.25 18.28 22.38
C ASP A 190 6.04 19.60 21.64
N PHE A 191 5.17 19.63 20.62
CA PHE A 191 4.81 20.86 19.90
C PHE A 191 4.00 21.84 20.73
N LEU A 192 3.52 21.43 21.91
CA LEU A 192 2.81 22.29 22.84
C LEU A 192 3.76 23.01 23.81
N ARG A 193 5.06 22.72 23.78
CA ARG A 193 6.05 23.41 24.62
C ARG A 193 6.12 24.92 24.30
N PRO A 194 6.40 25.79 25.29
CA PRO A 194 6.41 27.24 25.12
C PRO A 194 7.34 27.74 24.00
N GLU A 195 8.47 27.07 23.75
CA GLU A 195 9.42 27.44 22.71
C GLU A 195 8.87 27.31 21.29
N PHE A 196 7.79 26.55 21.07
CA PHE A 196 7.13 26.40 19.79
C PHE A 196 5.99 27.38 19.59
N LYS A 197 5.69 28.25 20.55
CA LYS A 197 4.65 29.28 20.42
C LYS A 197 5.06 30.41 19.47
N GLY A 198 4.11 30.93 18.68
CA GLY A 198 4.31 32.11 17.87
C GLY A 198 5.05 31.86 16.55
N LYS A 199 4.46 31.15 15.60
CA LYS A 199 4.98 30.94 14.23
C LYS A 199 6.32 30.19 14.17
N LYS A 200 6.55 29.25 15.09
CA LYS A 200 7.79 28.48 15.18
C LYS A 200 7.77 27.21 14.32
N PHE A 201 6.62 26.77 13.86
CA PHE A 201 6.47 25.63 12.95
C PHE A 201 5.31 25.83 12.02
N VAL A 202 5.33 25.10 10.91
CA VAL A 202 4.21 25.04 9.95
C VAL A 202 3.29 23.88 10.29
N LEU A 203 1.98 24.10 10.18
CA LEU A 203 0.93 23.11 10.27
C LEU A 203 0.10 23.13 8.98
N ASP A 204 -0.28 21.97 8.45
CA ASP A 204 -1.10 21.93 7.23
C ASP A 204 -2.53 22.42 7.51
N LEU A 205 -3.08 23.20 6.60
CA LEU A 205 -4.48 23.65 6.63
C LEU A 205 -5.47 22.47 6.57
N VAL A 206 -5.07 21.38 5.94
CA VAL A 206 -5.85 20.13 5.91
C VAL A 206 -5.39 19.22 7.04
N PRO A 207 -6.17 19.06 8.12
CA PRO A 207 -5.71 18.38 9.34
C PRO A 207 -5.70 16.84 9.23
N ARG A 208 -5.31 16.30 8.09
CA ARG A 208 -5.31 14.85 7.82
C ARG A 208 -4.47 14.06 8.83
N GLN A 209 -3.30 14.59 9.17
CA GLN A 209 -2.40 13.92 10.10
C GLN A 209 -2.92 13.99 11.55
N LEU A 210 -3.57 15.09 11.93
CA LEU A 210 -4.24 15.18 13.22
C LEU A 210 -5.43 14.22 13.31
N ALA A 211 -6.23 14.13 12.25
CA ALA A 211 -7.30 13.12 12.18
C ALA A 211 -6.76 11.69 12.27
N GLY A 212 -5.56 11.46 11.75
CA GLY A 212 -4.85 10.19 11.87
C GLY A 212 -4.37 9.83 13.28
N LEU A 213 -4.48 10.73 14.27
CA LEU A 213 -4.21 10.42 15.69
C LEU A 213 -5.40 9.78 16.41
N VAL A 214 -6.61 9.88 15.84
CA VAL A 214 -7.83 9.33 16.44
C VAL A 214 -7.75 7.82 16.75
N PRO A 215 -7.12 6.97 15.93
CA PRO A 215 -6.93 5.57 16.27
C PRO A 215 -6.17 5.33 17.58
N ALA A 216 -5.13 6.12 17.87
CA ALA A 216 -4.33 5.97 19.08
C ALA A 216 -4.93 6.67 20.30
N TRP A 217 -5.48 7.87 20.11
CA TRP A 217 -5.88 8.72 21.23
C TRP A 217 -7.39 8.75 21.49
N GLY A 218 -8.19 8.39 20.49
CA GLY A 218 -9.62 8.67 20.50
C GLY A 218 -9.94 10.08 19.98
N LEU A 219 -11.22 10.31 19.67
CA LEU A 219 -11.66 11.57 19.04
C LEU A 219 -11.50 12.76 19.99
N GLU A 220 -12.08 12.71 21.20
CA GLU A 220 -12.09 13.85 22.11
C GLU A 220 -10.68 14.32 22.54
N PRO A 221 -9.72 13.44 22.92
CA PRO A 221 -8.35 13.86 23.16
C PRO A 221 -7.68 14.48 21.94
N THR A 222 -7.97 13.98 20.73
CA THR A 222 -7.44 14.56 19.48
C THR A 222 -8.00 15.96 19.24
N LEU A 223 -9.27 16.20 19.50
CA LEU A 223 -9.88 17.54 19.40
C LEU A 223 -9.30 18.52 20.42
N ASP A 224 -9.06 18.07 21.66
CA ASP A 224 -8.42 18.90 22.67
C ASP A 224 -6.98 19.25 22.29
N PHE A 225 -6.21 18.28 21.82
CA PHE A 225 -4.88 18.52 21.29
C PHE A 225 -4.87 19.52 20.12
N ALA A 226 -5.79 19.38 19.16
CA ALA A 226 -5.91 20.29 18.03
C ALA A 226 -6.19 21.74 18.45
N ARG A 227 -7.04 21.96 19.49
CA ARG A 227 -7.26 23.29 20.08
C ARG A 227 -5.98 23.87 20.67
N LYS A 228 -5.25 23.06 21.47
CA LYS A 228 -3.97 23.46 22.07
C LYS A 228 -2.93 23.78 21.02
N LEU A 229 -2.87 22.96 19.95
CA LEU A 229 -1.91 23.15 18.86
C LEU A 229 -2.22 24.44 18.07
N ALA A 230 -3.49 24.74 17.81
CA ALA A 230 -3.89 26.01 17.19
C ALA A 230 -3.54 27.22 18.08
N ALA A 231 -3.67 27.08 19.40
CA ALA A 231 -3.29 28.12 20.38
C ALA A 231 -1.76 28.36 20.43
N GLN A 232 -0.93 27.49 19.87
CA GLN A 232 0.50 27.74 19.64
C GLN A 232 0.75 28.77 18.52
N GLN A 233 -0.28 29.18 17.78
CA GLN A 233 -0.17 30.10 16.66
C GLN A 233 0.82 29.64 15.58
N PRO A 234 0.65 28.43 15.01
CA PRO A 234 1.52 27.94 13.96
C PRO A 234 1.43 28.81 12.70
N ILE A 235 2.37 28.61 11.76
CA ILE A 235 2.22 29.08 10.39
C ILE A 235 1.30 28.09 9.67
N TRP A 236 0.28 28.59 9.01
CA TRP A 236 -0.63 27.74 8.24
C TRP A 236 -0.10 27.57 6.82
N GLY A 237 0.20 26.30 6.45
CA GLY A 237 0.72 25.93 5.14
C GLY A 237 -0.32 25.18 4.30
N LYS A 238 -0.23 25.28 2.97
CA LYS A 238 -1.04 24.51 2.02
C LYS A 238 -0.12 23.76 1.04
N GLY A 239 -0.30 22.45 0.97
CA GLY A 239 0.43 21.60 0.03
C GLY A 239 1.75 21.06 0.59
N GLY A 240 1.75 19.77 0.98
CA GLY A 240 2.85 19.12 1.67
C GLY A 240 4.20 19.23 0.96
N ALA A 241 4.25 19.03 -0.37
CA ALA A 241 5.49 19.14 -1.14
C ALA A 241 6.04 20.57 -1.16
N ARG A 242 5.16 21.58 -1.35
CA ARG A 242 5.56 22.98 -1.36
C ARG A 242 6.14 23.41 -0.02
N VAL A 243 5.43 23.13 1.08
CA VAL A 243 5.88 23.48 2.43
C VAL A 243 7.20 22.74 2.79
N THR A 244 7.33 21.47 2.39
CA THR A 244 8.59 20.73 2.60
C THR A 244 9.77 21.39 1.85
N ASN A 245 9.55 21.87 0.62
CA ASN A 245 10.58 22.60 -0.12
C ASN A 245 10.93 23.93 0.55
N SER A 246 9.95 24.66 1.11
CA SER A 246 10.19 25.88 1.87
C SER A 246 11.02 25.61 3.14
N VAL A 247 10.85 24.44 3.76
CA VAL A 247 11.75 24.02 4.87
C VAL A 247 13.17 23.74 4.33
N ALA A 248 13.30 23.08 3.18
CA ALA A 248 14.61 22.80 2.58
C ALA A 248 15.38 24.10 2.28
N THR A 249 14.71 25.13 1.77
CA THR A 249 15.31 26.44 1.45
C THR A 249 15.55 27.33 2.68
N GLY A 250 15.03 26.96 3.86
CA GLY A 250 15.20 27.74 5.09
C GLY A 250 14.15 28.85 5.29
N GLU A 251 13.11 28.91 4.47
CA GLU A 251 11.97 29.82 4.74
C GLU A 251 11.26 29.44 6.05
N TYR A 252 11.15 28.13 6.33
CA TYR A 252 10.62 27.61 7.57
C TYR A 252 11.63 26.65 8.24
N SER A 253 11.66 26.67 9.58
CA SER A 253 12.55 25.79 10.34
C SER A 253 11.99 24.38 10.53
N LEU A 254 10.67 24.26 10.66
CA LEU A 254 9.98 23.03 11.08
C LEU A 254 8.59 22.94 10.46
N TYR A 255 8.22 21.77 9.95
CA TYR A 255 6.90 21.46 9.44
C TYR A 255 6.38 20.18 10.07
N LEU A 256 5.24 20.24 10.76
CA LEU A 256 4.59 19.10 11.41
C LEU A 256 3.61 18.41 10.45
N GLY A 257 3.83 17.11 10.22
CA GLY A 257 2.86 16.23 9.61
C GLY A 257 2.93 16.03 8.09
N PRO A 258 4.04 16.34 7.36
CA PRO A 258 4.13 15.87 5.99
C PRO A 258 4.22 14.35 5.92
N ASN A 259 3.84 13.79 4.77
CA ASN A 259 4.15 12.39 4.50
C ASN A 259 5.66 12.18 4.42
N PHE A 260 6.16 11.15 5.09
CA PHE A 260 7.57 10.77 5.10
C PHE A 260 8.17 10.64 3.69
N SER A 261 7.45 9.99 2.76
CA SER A 261 7.87 9.86 1.37
C SER A 261 8.06 11.22 0.67
N THR A 262 7.21 12.21 0.97
CA THR A 262 7.34 13.58 0.44
C THR A 262 8.63 14.22 0.93
N VAL A 263 8.95 14.06 2.22
CA VAL A 263 10.19 14.62 2.79
C VAL A 263 11.42 13.95 2.18
N LYS A 264 11.43 12.62 2.08
CA LYS A 264 12.55 11.87 1.48
C LYS A 264 12.78 12.26 0.03
N ARG A 265 11.72 12.40 -0.75
CA ARG A 265 11.81 12.86 -2.15
C ARG A 265 12.36 14.29 -2.25
N ALA A 266 11.99 15.18 -1.33
CA ALA A 266 12.55 16.53 -1.28
C ALA A 266 14.04 16.50 -0.86
N MET A 267 14.43 15.64 0.08
CA MET A 267 15.83 15.47 0.49
C MET A 267 16.74 15.03 -0.66
N THR A 268 16.26 14.17 -1.58
CA THR A 268 17.06 13.77 -2.75
C THR A 268 17.31 14.92 -3.73
N LYS A 269 16.49 15.98 -3.67
CA LYS A 269 16.58 17.17 -4.52
C LYS A 269 17.16 18.38 -3.80
N ASP A 270 17.48 18.27 -2.51
CA ASP A 270 18.05 19.36 -1.72
C ASP A 270 19.58 19.42 -1.89
N PRO A 271 20.11 20.37 -2.65
CA PRO A 271 21.54 20.47 -2.88
C PRO A 271 22.31 20.93 -1.65
N THR A 272 21.62 21.48 -0.64
CA THR A 272 22.23 22.04 0.57
C THR A 272 22.39 21.01 1.68
N GLY A 273 21.69 19.86 1.59
CA GLY A 273 21.61 18.85 2.63
C GLY A 273 21.01 19.35 3.94
N ALA A 274 20.31 20.49 3.91
CA ALA A 274 19.74 21.11 5.10
C ALA A 274 18.44 20.43 5.55
N LEU A 275 17.66 19.88 4.63
CA LEU A 275 16.42 19.20 4.94
C LEU A 275 16.66 17.88 5.66
N SER A 276 15.94 17.65 6.73
CA SER A 276 15.92 16.40 7.48
C SER A 276 14.51 16.10 7.99
N TYR A 277 14.35 14.94 8.64
CA TYR A 277 13.06 14.55 9.22
C TYR A 277 13.26 13.90 10.59
N ARG A 278 12.17 13.89 11.35
CA ARG A 278 12.01 13.07 12.54
C ARG A 278 10.67 12.37 12.51
N ILE A 279 10.65 11.09 12.83
CA ILE A 279 9.39 10.36 13.03
C ILE A 279 8.84 10.75 14.41
N VAL A 280 7.57 11.22 14.41
CA VAL A 280 6.89 11.75 15.60
C VAL A 280 5.88 10.73 16.10
N GLU A 281 5.93 10.40 17.39
CA GLU A 281 5.07 9.38 18.00
C GLU A 281 3.84 9.97 18.71
N PRO A 282 2.69 9.25 18.69
CA PRO A 282 2.44 8.04 17.90
C PRO A 282 2.52 8.31 16.40
N VAL A 283 3.13 7.36 15.68
CA VAL A 283 3.34 7.51 14.22
C VAL A 283 2.02 7.31 13.51
N VAL A 284 1.48 8.37 12.92
CA VAL A 284 0.29 8.25 12.08
C VAL A 284 0.65 7.43 10.85
N THR A 285 0.03 6.27 10.74
CA THR A 285 0.33 5.26 9.74
C THR A 285 -0.94 4.87 8.99
N ASN A 286 -1.01 5.22 7.72
CA ASN A 286 -2.09 4.82 6.83
C ASN A 286 -1.71 3.51 6.12
N ILE A 287 -2.43 2.42 6.40
CA ILE A 287 -2.13 1.07 5.90
C ILE A 287 -2.67 0.80 4.49
N GLY A 288 -3.56 1.63 3.98
CA GLY A 288 -4.20 1.46 2.67
C GLY A 288 -3.99 2.65 1.75
N HIS A 289 -2.79 3.25 1.75
CA HIS A 289 -2.53 4.50 1.04
C HIS A 289 -2.81 4.39 -0.47
N HIS A 290 -2.38 3.29 -1.12
CA HIS A 290 -2.87 2.92 -2.46
C HIS A 290 -3.67 1.63 -2.33
N SER A 291 -4.98 1.76 -2.38
CA SER A 291 -5.92 0.66 -2.39
C SER A 291 -6.33 0.31 -3.79
N THR A 292 -6.54 -0.97 -4.06
CA THR A 292 -6.84 -1.46 -5.40
C THR A 292 -7.79 -2.65 -5.34
N GLY A 293 -8.60 -2.81 -6.37
CA GLY A 293 -9.58 -3.88 -6.49
C GLY A 293 -9.90 -4.21 -7.93
N THR A 294 -10.49 -5.39 -8.15
CA THR A 294 -10.92 -5.87 -9.47
C THR A 294 -12.32 -5.31 -9.79
N LEU A 295 -12.53 -4.78 -10.99
CA LEU A 295 -13.85 -4.34 -11.45
C LEU A 295 -14.78 -5.53 -11.73
N LYS A 296 -16.10 -5.35 -11.53
CA LYS A 296 -17.12 -6.34 -11.93
C LYS A 296 -17.14 -6.60 -13.43
N THR A 297 -16.73 -5.59 -14.21
CA THR A 297 -16.67 -5.65 -15.68
C THR A 297 -15.33 -6.15 -16.20
N ALA A 298 -14.42 -6.59 -15.32
CA ALA A 298 -13.12 -7.10 -15.71
C ALA A 298 -13.23 -8.28 -16.68
N ASN A 299 -12.50 -8.19 -17.79
CA ASN A 299 -12.40 -9.28 -18.77
C ASN A 299 -11.35 -10.33 -18.35
N HIS A 300 -10.42 -9.95 -17.46
CA HIS A 300 -9.28 -10.78 -17.05
C HIS A 300 -9.19 -10.87 -15.50
N PRO A 301 -10.27 -11.35 -14.82
CA PRO A 301 -10.35 -11.33 -13.36
C PRO A 301 -9.33 -12.25 -12.66
N HIS A 302 -8.89 -13.33 -13.30
CA HIS A 302 -7.87 -14.21 -12.73
C HIS A 302 -6.47 -13.61 -12.86
N ALA A 303 -6.14 -12.98 -13.99
CA ALA A 303 -4.91 -12.22 -14.16
C ALA A 303 -4.85 -11.03 -13.17
N ALA A 304 -6.01 -10.41 -12.89
CA ALA A 304 -6.13 -9.38 -11.87
C ALA A 304 -5.75 -9.88 -10.47
N LEU A 305 -6.23 -11.06 -10.06
CA LEU A 305 -5.84 -11.66 -8.77
C LEU A 305 -4.33 -11.95 -8.68
N LEU A 306 -3.74 -12.47 -9.75
CA LEU A 306 -2.28 -12.70 -9.79
C LEU A 306 -1.48 -11.40 -9.72
N TRP A 307 -1.99 -10.30 -10.30
CA TRP A 307 -1.37 -8.99 -10.19
C TRP A 307 -1.42 -8.45 -8.76
N LEU A 308 -2.58 -8.56 -8.08
CA LEU A 308 -2.72 -8.16 -6.68
C LEU A 308 -1.79 -8.96 -5.77
N GLU A 309 -1.71 -10.28 -5.99
CA GLU A 309 -0.77 -11.15 -5.28
C GLU A 309 0.69 -10.75 -5.54
N PHE A 310 1.04 -10.44 -6.79
CA PHE A 310 2.38 -10.00 -7.16
C PHE A 310 2.74 -8.66 -6.49
N LEU A 311 1.85 -7.67 -6.55
CA LEU A 311 2.09 -6.39 -5.88
C LEU A 311 2.28 -6.53 -4.37
N ALA A 312 1.57 -7.47 -3.73
CA ALA A 312 1.69 -7.76 -2.29
C ALA A 312 2.90 -8.65 -1.95
N SER A 313 3.54 -9.26 -2.94
CA SER A 313 4.71 -10.13 -2.73
C SER A 313 5.97 -9.34 -2.34
N PRO A 314 6.95 -9.97 -1.66
CA PRO A 314 8.23 -9.31 -1.35
C PRO A 314 8.89 -8.69 -2.59
N GLU A 315 8.86 -9.37 -3.75
CA GLU A 315 9.42 -8.89 -5.01
C GLU A 315 8.72 -7.62 -5.52
N GLY A 316 7.38 -7.61 -5.55
CA GLY A 316 6.60 -6.43 -5.95
C GLY A 316 6.81 -5.26 -5.00
N GLN A 317 6.88 -5.52 -3.70
CA GLN A 317 7.09 -4.53 -2.67
C GLN A 317 8.51 -3.92 -2.70
N GLU A 318 9.53 -4.71 -3.02
CA GLU A 318 10.90 -4.22 -3.23
C GLU A 318 10.96 -3.24 -4.42
N ILE A 319 10.26 -3.55 -5.51
CA ILE A 319 10.16 -2.66 -6.67
C ILE A 319 9.46 -1.36 -6.26
N ILE A 320 8.36 -1.43 -5.50
CA ILE A 320 7.64 -0.25 -5.02
C ILE A 320 8.55 0.63 -4.13
N ASP A 321 9.33 0.04 -3.22
CA ASP A 321 10.28 0.80 -2.38
C ASP A 321 11.42 1.43 -3.21
N LYS A 322 11.81 0.83 -4.32
CA LYS A 322 12.91 1.31 -5.16
C LYS A 322 12.49 2.48 -6.07
N TYR A 323 11.32 2.42 -6.70
CA TYR A 323 10.91 3.35 -7.77
C TYR A 323 9.85 4.36 -7.32
N GLU A 324 9.04 4.02 -6.36
CA GLU A 324 8.20 4.96 -5.62
C GLU A 324 8.62 4.92 -4.16
N PRO A 325 9.67 5.68 -3.81
CA PRO A 325 10.42 5.46 -2.60
C PRO A 325 9.56 5.51 -1.35
N LEU A 326 9.72 4.47 -0.50
CA LEU A 326 9.26 4.49 0.88
C LEU A 326 7.75 4.39 1.03
N LYS A 327 7.10 3.69 0.11
CA LYS A 327 5.66 3.45 0.15
C LYS A 327 5.28 1.97 0.22
N ALA A 328 6.23 1.03 0.22
CA ALA A 328 5.90 -0.38 0.42
C ALA A 328 5.15 -0.59 1.74
N SER A 329 4.33 -1.64 1.77
CA SER A 329 3.46 -1.91 2.91
C SER A 329 4.22 -2.05 4.22
N LEU A 330 3.67 -1.49 5.30
CA LEU A 330 4.12 -1.72 6.67
C LEU A 330 4.25 -3.22 7.01
N TYR A 331 3.41 -4.04 6.40
CA TYR A 331 3.37 -5.48 6.67
C TYR A 331 4.40 -6.29 5.88
N THR A 332 5.13 -5.64 4.97
CA THR A 332 6.21 -6.29 4.22
C THR A 332 7.49 -6.26 5.05
N PRO A 333 8.04 -7.42 5.46
CA PRO A 333 9.30 -7.48 6.19
C PRO A 333 10.42 -6.81 5.41
N GLY A 334 11.15 -5.90 6.06
CA GLY A 334 12.28 -5.20 5.43
C GLY A 334 11.91 -3.97 4.60
N SER A 335 10.61 -3.66 4.41
CA SER A 335 10.22 -2.38 3.78
C SER A 335 10.75 -1.20 4.58
N VAL A 336 11.02 -0.09 3.89
CA VAL A 336 11.53 1.12 4.55
C VAL A 336 10.54 1.63 5.59
N VAL A 337 9.24 1.62 5.30
CA VAL A 337 8.20 2.00 6.27
C VAL A 337 8.26 1.12 7.51
N ALA A 338 8.36 -0.21 7.36
CA ALA A 338 8.46 -1.13 8.50
C ALA A 338 9.73 -0.90 9.34
N GLN A 339 10.83 -0.50 8.72
CA GLN A 339 12.07 -0.18 9.43
C GLN A 339 11.95 1.13 10.22
N GLU A 340 11.39 2.19 9.63
CA GLU A 340 11.24 3.51 10.25
C GLU A 340 10.32 3.50 11.49
N VAL A 341 9.32 2.60 11.50
CA VAL A 341 8.36 2.51 12.61
C VAL A 341 8.69 1.42 13.63
N ARG A 342 9.79 0.70 13.46
CA ARG A 342 10.16 -0.40 14.36
C ARG A 342 10.33 0.08 15.80
N GLY A 343 9.58 -0.53 16.71
CA GLY A 343 9.61 -0.21 18.14
C GLY A 343 8.95 1.09 18.52
N LYS A 344 8.23 1.74 17.59
CA LYS A 344 7.49 2.98 17.83
C LYS A 344 6.03 2.74 18.14
N GLU A 345 5.44 3.66 18.89
CA GLU A 345 4.00 3.72 19.09
C GLU A 345 3.33 4.14 17.78
N LEU A 346 2.31 3.38 17.33
CA LEU A 346 1.63 3.65 16.07
C LEU A 346 0.21 4.14 16.31
N SER A 347 -0.24 5.08 15.49
CA SER A 347 -1.64 5.38 15.26
C SER A 347 -2.03 4.81 13.88
N LEU A 348 -2.63 3.61 13.88
CA LEU A 348 -2.98 2.89 12.66
C LEU A 348 -4.29 3.40 12.10
N VAL A 349 -4.22 4.16 11.02
CA VAL A 349 -5.39 4.48 10.20
C VAL A 349 -5.71 3.26 9.36
N ASP A 350 -6.49 2.36 9.95
CA ASP A 350 -7.02 1.17 9.31
C ASP A 350 -8.24 1.48 8.44
N TRP A 351 -8.85 0.44 7.87
CA TRP A 351 -9.98 0.58 6.97
C TRP A 351 -11.19 1.27 7.61
N ASP A 352 -11.44 1.04 8.88
CA ASP A 352 -12.58 1.63 9.60
C ASP A 352 -12.36 3.11 9.89
N HIS A 353 -11.18 3.47 10.40
CA HIS A 353 -10.80 4.84 10.65
C HIS A 353 -10.68 5.64 9.34
N PHE A 354 -10.22 5.00 8.29
CA PHE A 354 -10.05 5.65 7.00
C PHE A 354 -11.38 6.14 6.42
N THR A 355 -12.43 5.34 6.48
CA THR A 355 -13.77 5.74 5.99
C THR A 355 -14.38 6.91 6.77
N ARG A 356 -13.86 7.22 7.96
CA ARG A 356 -14.28 8.30 8.85
C ARG A 356 -13.30 9.47 8.89
N LEU A 357 -12.20 9.40 8.15
CA LEU A 357 -11.14 10.40 8.22
C LEU A 357 -11.66 11.80 7.89
N GLN A 358 -12.53 11.92 6.89
CA GLN A 358 -13.16 13.18 6.51
C GLN A 358 -14.01 13.76 7.66
N GLU A 359 -14.82 12.91 8.31
CA GLU A 359 -15.61 13.30 9.49
C GLU A 359 -14.71 13.83 10.61
N TYR A 360 -13.57 13.16 10.85
CA TYR A 360 -12.61 13.60 11.87
C TYR A 360 -11.97 14.94 11.53
N MET A 361 -11.58 15.15 10.27
CA MET A 361 -11.02 16.42 9.82
C MET A 361 -12.01 17.58 10.02
N GLU A 362 -13.27 17.39 9.65
CA GLU A 362 -14.32 18.39 9.83
C GLU A 362 -14.53 18.77 11.30
N LYS A 363 -14.55 17.76 12.19
CA LYS A 363 -14.66 17.98 13.65
C LYS A 363 -13.42 18.71 14.21
N ILE A 364 -12.22 18.41 13.73
CA ILE A 364 -10.99 19.10 14.13
C ILE A 364 -11.03 20.56 13.70
N VAL A 365 -11.40 20.84 12.45
CA VAL A 365 -11.54 22.22 11.94
C VAL A 365 -12.56 23.00 12.78
N ALA A 366 -13.73 22.42 13.04
CA ALA A 366 -14.76 23.05 13.84
C ALA A 366 -14.33 23.30 15.30
N ALA A 367 -13.58 22.39 15.90
CA ALA A 367 -13.17 22.47 17.31
C ALA A 367 -12.01 23.45 17.54
N SER A 368 -11.10 23.60 16.59
CA SER A 368 -9.83 24.32 16.76
C SER A 368 -9.79 25.69 16.06
N GLY A 369 -10.82 26.04 15.27
CA GLY A 369 -10.84 27.28 14.50
C GLY A 369 -9.74 27.34 13.43
N PHE A 370 -9.34 26.21 12.85
CA PHE A 370 -8.40 26.18 11.72
C PHE A 370 -8.91 27.09 10.61
N PRO A 371 -8.03 27.88 9.98
CA PRO A 371 -8.41 28.64 8.80
C PRO A 371 -9.02 27.70 7.76
N LYS A 372 -10.14 28.11 7.16
CA LYS A 372 -10.71 27.35 6.05
C LYS A 372 -9.69 27.37 4.89
N ALA A 373 -9.37 26.20 4.36
CA ALA A 373 -8.65 26.12 3.10
C ALA A 373 -9.60 26.69 2.03
N ASP A 374 -9.24 27.82 1.43
CA ASP A 374 -9.93 28.29 0.24
C ASP A 374 -9.78 27.21 -0.82
N ASN A 375 -10.91 26.76 -1.36
CA ASN A 375 -11.00 25.71 -2.39
C ASN A 375 -10.37 26.16 -3.71
#